data_152e9ba4716412912d17d8ca102f1b3a
#
_entry.id   152e9ba4716412912d17d8ca102f1b3a
#
_cell.length_a   1.000
_cell.length_b   1.000
_cell.length_c   1.000
_cell.angle_alpha   90.00
_cell.angle_beta   90.00
_cell.angle_gamma   90.00
#
_symmetry.space_group_name_H-M   'P 1'
#
loop_
_entity.id
_entity.type
_entity.pdbx_description
1 polymer ?
#
loop_
_entity_poly.entity_id
_entity_poly.type
_entity_poly.pdbx_seq_one_letter_code
_entity_poly.pdbx_strand_id
1 'polypeptide(L)'
;MKPLQYAIIGGTGVYESGVSSFQKTVETEYGEVEVDIAEVKKDSIVFLARHGKEHGTLPHRINYRANLKALQKLGVQQIFATAAVGSLNPDFPTGSLVVLSDFLDMTKQRPLTFFEDGSEGAKHVNMDDPYCANLRKHLLEAAKRHDVQFKGNAVYICTEGPRFETEAEIKMMREWGADVVGMTSVPEVVLAKELGLCYASVGFVVNMAPGMDSGPIQLESIGEMLARNKEK
;
A
#
# COMPACT_ATOMS: atom_id res chain seq x y z
N MET A 1 14.58 22.56 9.25
CA MET A 1 13.82 21.32 9.48
C MET A 1 14.76 20.14 9.26
N LYS A 2 14.63 19.07 10.05
CA LYS A 2 15.34 17.82 9.80
C LYS A 2 14.84 17.22 8.47
N PRO A 3 15.68 16.48 7.73
CA PRO A 3 15.23 15.86 6.49
C PRO A 3 14.11 14.85 6.76
N LEU A 4 13.01 14.97 6.02
CA LEU A 4 11.85 14.06 6.09
C LEU A 4 12.14 12.81 5.26
N GLN A 5 12.99 11.91 5.76
CA GLN A 5 13.44 10.74 5.01
C GLN A 5 12.42 9.60 4.92
N TYR A 6 11.45 9.58 5.85
CA TYR A 6 10.53 8.45 6.01
C TYR A 6 9.09 8.89 5.79
N ALA A 7 8.33 8.05 5.11
CA ALA A 7 6.88 8.20 5.03
C ALA A 7 6.16 6.89 5.36
N ILE A 8 4.93 7.05 5.87
CA ILE A 8 3.95 5.98 5.99
C ILE A 8 2.78 6.35 5.09
N ILE A 9 2.41 5.44 4.18
CA ILE A 9 1.17 5.55 3.41
C ILE A 9 0.13 4.63 4.05
N GLY A 10 -0.84 5.21 4.75
CA GLY A 10 -1.93 4.50 5.39
C GLY A 10 -2.99 4.08 4.38
N GLY A 11 -3.27 2.77 4.31
CA GLY A 11 -4.41 2.19 3.59
C GLY A 11 -5.67 2.17 4.44
N THR A 12 -6.67 1.40 4.00
CA THR A 12 -7.94 1.22 4.71
C THR A 12 -7.70 0.81 6.17
N GLY A 13 -8.29 1.55 7.10
CA GLY A 13 -8.15 1.35 8.55
C GLY A 13 -6.98 2.08 9.20
N VAL A 14 -6.07 2.70 8.43
CA VAL A 14 -4.90 3.44 8.93
C VAL A 14 -4.98 4.88 8.38
N TYR A 15 -5.71 5.74 9.06
CA TYR A 15 -6.02 7.11 8.60
C TYR A 15 -5.25 8.21 9.35
N GLU A 16 -4.59 7.85 10.43
CA GLU A 16 -3.87 8.78 11.31
C GLU A 16 -2.53 8.19 11.71
N SER A 17 -1.56 9.06 11.99
CA SER A 17 -0.22 8.64 12.44
C SER A 17 -0.19 8.03 13.85
N GLY A 18 -1.26 8.19 14.63
CA GLY A 18 -1.32 7.77 16.04
C GLY A 18 -0.45 8.61 17.00
N VAL A 19 0.23 9.64 16.49
CA VAL A 19 1.07 10.54 17.27
C VAL A 19 0.76 12.00 16.94
N SER A 20 1.18 12.92 17.80
CA SER A 20 0.99 14.35 17.53
C SER A 20 1.65 14.77 16.23
N SER A 21 0.88 15.40 15.36
CA SER A 21 1.31 15.81 14.02
C SER A 21 0.72 17.16 13.65
N PHE A 22 1.29 17.80 12.65
CA PHE A 22 0.71 18.98 12.01
C PHE A 22 0.48 18.72 10.53
N GLN A 23 -0.61 19.27 10.01
CA GLN A 23 -1.00 19.14 8.61
C GLN A 23 -0.18 20.06 7.72
N LYS A 24 0.17 19.58 6.54
CA LYS A 24 0.83 20.35 5.48
C LYS A 24 0.24 20.00 4.13
N THR A 25 -0.09 21.02 3.34
CA THR A 25 -0.44 20.87 1.92
C THR A 25 0.83 20.98 1.08
N VAL A 26 0.99 20.08 0.14
CA VAL A 26 2.11 20.03 -0.82
C VAL A 26 1.56 20.16 -2.23
N GLU A 27 1.92 21.23 -2.92
CA GLU A 27 1.57 21.43 -4.32
C GLU A 27 2.47 20.59 -5.23
N THR A 28 1.86 19.89 -6.18
CA THR A 28 2.55 19.14 -7.21
C THR A 28 1.99 19.47 -8.58
N GLU A 29 2.71 19.11 -9.64
CA GLU A 29 2.25 19.20 -11.03
C GLU A 29 1.03 18.32 -11.34
N TYR A 30 0.69 17.39 -10.43
CA TYR A 30 -0.46 16.49 -10.53
C TYR A 30 -1.61 16.86 -9.58
N GLY A 31 -1.48 17.95 -8.82
CA GLY A 31 -2.46 18.42 -7.85
C GLY A 31 -1.89 18.57 -6.44
N GLU A 32 -2.70 19.08 -5.54
CA GLU A 32 -2.38 19.29 -4.13
C GLU A 32 -2.55 17.98 -3.34
N VAL A 33 -1.68 17.77 -2.35
CA VAL A 33 -1.70 16.61 -1.46
C VAL A 33 -1.59 17.09 -0.01
N GLU A 34 -2.51 16.65 0.82
CA GLU A 34 -2.45 16.86 2.26
C GLU A 34 -1.69 15.71 2.93
N VAL A 35 -0.72 16.06 3.76
CA VAL A 35 0.04 15.12 4.58
C VAL A 35 0.08 15.58 6.01
N ASP A 36 0.26 14.65 6.94
CA ASP A 36 0.56 14.97 8.34
C ASP A 36 2.06 14.73 8.58
N ILE A 37 2.71 15.67 9.26
CA ILE A 37 4.10 15.53 9.66
C ILE A 37 4.15 15.31 11.16
N ALA A 38 4.61 14.13 11.56
CA ALA A 38 4.73 13.73 12.94
C ALA A 38 6.18 13.73 13.40
N GLU A 39 6.45 14.23 14.59
CA GLU A 39 7.77 14.13 15.21
C GLU A 39 7.82 12.88 16.10
N VAL A 40 8.71 11.96 15.76
CA VAL A 40 8.91 10.70 16.51
C VAL A 40 10.35 10.64 17.01
N LYS A 41 10.56 10.86 18.30
CA LYS A 41 11.89 10.91 18.94
C LYS A 41 12.79 11.95 18.27
N LYS A 42 13.79 11.49 17.50
CA LYS A 42 14.77 12.36 16.81
C LYS A 42 14.46 12.59 15.34
N ASP A 43 13.47 11.89 14.79
CA ASP A 43 13.13 11.90 13.38
C ASP A 43 11.75 12.53 13.15
N SER A 44 11.52 12.96 11.92
CA SER A 44 10.20 13.40 11.47
C SER A 44 9.71 12.45 10.40
N ILE A 45 8.44 12.03 10.49
CA ILE A 45 7.80 11.08 9.59
C ILE A 45 6.65 11.77 8.87
N VAL A 46 6.56 11.58 7.57
CA VAL A 46 5.40 12.01 6.79
C VAL A 46 4.36 10.90 6.82
N PHE A 47 3.15 11.22 7.19
CA PHE A 47 2.01 10.32 7.10
C PHE A 47 1.06 10.80 5.99
N LEU A 48 0.67 9.89 5.11
CA LEU A 48 -0.26 10.15 4.01
C LEU A 48 -1.40 9.14 4.05
N ALA A 49 -2.63 9.63 4.24
CA ALA A 49 -3.84 8.82 4.13
C ALA A 49 -4.20 8.61 2.66
N ARG A 50 -3.93 7.42 2.12
CA ARG A 50 -4.08 7.09 0.68
C ARG A 50 -5.46 7.41 0.13
N HIS A 51 -6.51 7.13 0.89
CA HIS A 51 -7.91 7.34 0.51
C HIS A 51 -8.50 8.68 0.98
N GLY A 52 -7.65 9.59 1.49
CA GLY A 52 -8.09 10.76 2.25
C GLY A 52 -8.49 10.39 3.69
N LYS A 53 -8.52 11.38 4.58
CA LYS A 53 -8.82 11.16 6.02
C LYS A 53 -10.23 10.62 6.25
N GLU A 54 -11.17 10.99 5.39
CA GLU A 54 -12.57 10.54 5.47
C GLU A 54 -12.85 9.25 4.68
N HIS A 55 -11.81 8.61 4.15
CA HIS A 55 -11.91 7.40 3.31
C HIS A 55 -12.86 7.55 2.11
N GLY A 56 -12.96 8.76 1.56
CA GLY A 56 -13.89 9.09 0.46
C GLY A 56 -13.37 8.77 -0.94
N THR A 57 -12.07 8.50 -1.10
CA THR A 57 -11.45 8.30 -2.41
C THR A 57 -11.40 6.81 -2.78
N LEU A 58 -12.10 6.44 -3.86
CA LEU A 58 -12.08 5.06 -4.38
C LEU A 58 -10.70 4.68 -4.94
N PRO A 59 -10.30 3.39 -4.93
CA PRO A 59 -8.97 2.94 -5.34
C PRO A 59 -8.53 3.42 -6.73
N HIS A 60 -9.43 3.37 -7.72
CA HIS A 60 -9.16 3.81 -9.09
C HIS A 60 -9.19 5.33 -9.30
N ARG A 61 -9.55 6.10 -8.25
CA ARG A 61 -9.60 7.57 -8.26
C ARG A 61 -8.50 8.23 -7.44
N ILE A 62 -7.68 7.44 -6.76
CA ILE A 62 -6.53 7.94 -6.01
C ILE A 62 -5.56 8.60 -6.97
N ASN A 63 -5.11 9.81 -6.63
CA ASN A 63 -4.08 10.50 -7.38
C ASN A 63 -2.68 10.04 -6.93
N TYR A 64 -2.31 8.82 -7.35
CA TYR A 64 -1.04 8.20 -6.99
C TYR A 64 0.17 9.04 -7.40
N ARG A 65 0.11 9.70 -8.58
CA ARG A 65 1.21 10.57 -9.04
C ARG A 65 1.40 11.77 -8.13
N ALA A 66 0.33 12.47 -7.76
CA ALA A 66 0.42 13.58 -6.81
C ALA A 66 0.98 13.11 -5.47
N ASN A 67 0.47 11.98 -4.94
CA ASN A 67 0.89 11.44 -3.65
C ASN A 67 2.39 11.17 -3.62
N LEU A 68 2.91 10.40 -4.57
CA LEU A 68 4.34 10.03 -4.61
C LEU A 68 5.22 11.26 -4.88
N LYS A 69 4.77 12.17 -5.74
CA LYS A 69 5.50 13.40 -6.04
C LYS A 69 5.58 14.33 -4.85
N ALA A 70 4.50 14.44 -4.07
CA ALA A 70 4.49 15.20 -2.81
C ALA A 70 5.51 14.65 -1.81
N LEU A 71 5.57 13.33 -1.64
CA LEU A 71 6.56 12.70 -0.77
C LEU A 71 7.99 12.96 -1.26
N GLN A 72 8.25 12.83 -2.57
CA GLN A 72 9.55 13.16 -3.15
C GLN A 72 9.95 14.62 -2.91
N LYS A 73 9.03 15.57 -3.13
CA LYS A 73 9.27 17.02 -2.88
C LYS A 73 9.58 17.32 -1.41
N LEU A 74 9.06 16.53 -0.48
CA LEU A 74 9.38 16.65 0.95
C LEU A 74 10.73 16.06 1.34
N GLY A 75 11.41 15.37 0.42
CA GLY A 75 12.71 14.72 0.66
C GLY A 75 12.61 13.29 1.16
N VAL A 76 11.42 12.66 1.11
CA VAL A 76 11.22 11.26 1.47
C VAL A 76 12.05 10.37 0.56
N GLN A 77 12.68 9.37 1.14
CA GLN A 77 13.47 8.36 0.45
C GLN A 77 12.93 6.93 0.68
N GLN A 78 12.24 6.73 1.79
CA GLN A 78 11.77 5.42 2.22
C GLN A 78 10.29 5.48 2.61
N ILE A 79 9.50 4.57 2.04
CA ILE A 79 8.05 4.51 2.20
C ILE A 79 7.66 3.14 2.76
N PHE A 80 6.96 3.15 3.89
CA PHE A 80 6.20 2.01 4.38
C PHE A 80 4.73 2.22 4.06
N ALA A 81 4.13 1.28 3.38
CA ALA A 81 2.72 1.33 3.03
C ALA A 81 1.93 0.20 3.69
N THR A 82 0.65 0.41 3.91
CA THR A 82 -0.28 -0.62 4.36
C THR A 82 -1.40 -0.83 3.34
N ALA A 83 -1.87 -2.06 3.22
CA ALA A 83 -3.01 -2.42 2.38
C ALA A 83 -3.90 -3.45 3.09
N ALA A 84 -5.20 -3.21 3.13
CA ALA A 84 -6.17 -4.23 3.44
C ALA A 84 -6.28 -5.16 2.22
N VAL A 85 -6.22 -6.48 2.43
CA VAL A 85 -6.20 -7.47 1.35
C VAL A 85 -7.14 -8.64 1.63
N GLY A 86 -7.69 -9.22 0.55
CA GLY A 86 -8.31 -10.53 0.58
C GLY A 86 -7.27 -11.63 0.38
N SER A 87 -7.37 -12.73 1.11
CA SER A 87 -6.45 -13.85 0.97
C SER A 87 -6.93 -14.86 -0.06
N LEU A 88 -6.02 -15.25 -0.95
CA LEU A 88 -6.16 -16.37 -1.88
C LEU A 88 -5.41 -17.61 -1.39
N ASN A 89 -4.62 -17.47 -0.31
CA ASN A 89 -3.76 -18.50 0.24
C ASN A 89 -4.30 -18.99 1.60
N PRO A 90 -4.67 -20.29 1.76
CA PRO A 90 -5.17 -20.82 3.02
C PRO A 90 -4.18 -20.67 4.21
N ASP A 91 -2.87 -20.56 3.93
CA ASP A 91 -1.86 -20.37 4.96
C ASP A 91 -1.84 -18.95 5.51
N PHE A 92 -2.55 -18.02 4.86
CA PHE A 92 -2.71 -16.63 5.29
C PHE A 92 -4.18 -16.34 5.68
N PRO A 93 -4.68 -16.90 6.79
CA PRO A 93 -6.06 -16.69 7.22
C PRO A 93 -6.33 -15.23 7.60
N THR A 94 -7.61 -14.88 7.69
CA THR A 94 -8.06 -13.57 8.17
C THR A 94 -7.38 -13.18 9.49
N GLY A 95 -6.92 -11.94 9.58
CA GLY A 95 -6.12 -11.43 10.72
C GLY A 95 -4.62 -11.61 10.54
N SER A 96 -4.15 -12.25 9.46
CA SER A 96 -2.72 -12.39 9.15
C SER A 96 -2.11 -11.07 8.68
N LEU A 97 -0.83 -10.87 9.04
CA LEU A 97 0.05 -9.88 8.42
C LEU A 97 0.98 -10.58 7.43
N VAL A 98 1.13 -10.02 6.25
CA VAL A 98 2.05 -10.50 5.21
C VAL A 98 2.90 -9.34 4.69
N VAL A 99 4.11 -9.63 4.26
CA VAL A 99 4.99 -8.64 3.62
C VAL A 99 4.91 -8.84 2.10
N LEU A 100 4.55 -7.80 1.36
CA LEU A 100 4.46 -7.89 -0.09
C LEU A 100 5.88 -8.02 -0.67
N SER A 101 6.07 -9.00 -1.55
CA SER A 101 7.37 -9.29 -2.17
C SER A 101 7.37 -9.13 -3.68
N ASP A 102 6.22 -9.34 -4.32
CA ASP A 102 6.03 -9.21 -5.76
C ASP A 102 4.57 -8.87 -6.07
N PHE A 103 4.26 -8.55 -7.33
CA PHE A 103 2.90 -8.25 -7.72
C PHE A 103 2.54 -8.73 -9.14
N LEU A 104 1.22 -8.90 -9.35
CA LEU A 104 0.57 -9.04 -10.65
C LEU A 104 -0.35 -7.84 -10.85
N ASP A 105 -0.27 -7.19 -12.01
CA ASP A 105 -1.07 -6.00 -12.33
C ASP A 105 -2.28 -6.36 -13.21
N MET A 106 -3.48 -6.20 -12.65
CA MET A 106 -4.77 -6.33 -13.34
C MET A 106 -5.54 -5.00 -13.36
N THR A 107 -4.85 -3.89 -13.15
CA THR A 107 -5.43 -2.54 -13.29
C THR A 107 -5.68 -2.21 -14.77
N LYS A 108 -6.58 -1.25 -15.07
CA LYS A 108 -7.05 -1.01 -16.45
C LYS A 108 -6.90 0.43 -16.92
N GLN A 109 -7.15 1.41 -16.06
CA GLN A 109 -7.30 2.81 -16.45
C GLN A 109 -6.51 3.79 -15.58
N ARG A 110 -5.50 3.31 -14.87
CA ARG A 110 -4.67 4.14 -13.99
C ARG A 110 -3.49 4.71 -14.74
N PRO A 111 -3.07 5.96 -14.47
CA PRO A 111 -1.76 6.45 -14.89
C PRO A 111 -0.66 5.59 -14.26
N LEU A 112 0.09 4.85 -15.08
CA LEU A 112 1.09 3.88 -14.61
C LEU A 112 2.51 4.44 -14.55
N THR A 113 2.75 5.67 -15.05
CA THR A 113 4.08 6.27 -15.17
C THR A 113 4.03 7.79 -15.03
N PHE A 114 5.16 8.38 -14.68
CA PHE A 114 5.39 9.83 -14.77
C PHE A 114 5.84 10.29 -16.17
N PHE A 115 6.23 9.38 -17.07
CA PHE A 115 6.87 9.65 -18.35
C PHE A 115 5.93 9.44 -19.55
N GLU A 116 4.65 9.88 -19.42
CA GLU A 116 3.60 9.61 -20.43
C GLU A 116 3.83 10.29 -21.77
N ASP A 117 4.45 11.48 -21.78
CA ASP A 117 4.60 12.31 -22.99
C ASP A 117 5.85 11.98 -23.83
N GLY A 118 6.73 11.13 -23.32
CA GLY A 118 7.97 10.76 -23.96
C GLY A 118 9.00 11.90 -24.12
N SER A 119 8.76 13.08 -23.51
CA SER A 119 9.65 14.24 -23.61
C SER A 119 11.05 13.98 -23.08
N GLU A 120 11.18 13.08 -22.12
CA GLU A 120 12.44 12.62 -21.54
C GLU A 120 13.00 11.35 -22.21
N GLY A 121 12.42 10.93 -23.32
CA GLY A 121 12.69 9.65 -24.00
C GLY A 121 12.02 8.47 -23.32
N ALA A 122 12.24 7.27 -23.86
CA ALA A 122 11.68 6.05 -23.30
C ALA A 122 12.38 5.72 -21.94
N LYS A 123 11.61 5.73 -20.89
CA LYS A 123 12.07 5.35 -19.54
C LYS A 123 11.51 3.97 -19.20
N HIS A 124 12.39 3.07 -18.81
CA HIS A 124 12.03 1.74 -18.33
C HIS A 124 12.62 1.54 -16.93
N VAL A 125 11.79 1.22 -15.97
CA VAL A 125 12.24 0.92 -14.62
C VAL A 125 12.32 -0.60 -14.43
N ASN A 126 13.42 -1.06 -13.84
CA ASN A 126 13.59 -2.48 -13.53
C ASN A 126 12.72 -2.86 -12.32
N MET A 127 11.95 -3.95 -12.46
CA MET A 127 11.02 -4.47 -11.46
C MET A 127 11.45 -5.84 -10.90
N ASP A 128 12.72 -6.24 -11.01
CA ASP A 128 13.24 -7.51 -10.45
C ASP A 128 13.02 -7.63 -8.92
N ASP A 129 13.02 -6.52 -8.20
CA ASP A 129 12.70 -6.44 -6.77
C ASP A 129 11.78 -5.22 -6.56
N PRO A 130 10.47 -5.35 -6.82
CA PRO A 130 9.55 -4.20 -6.81
C PRO A 130 9.39 -3.61 -5.41
N TYR A 131 9.35 -4.46 -4.38
CA TYR A 131 9.28 -4.03 -2.98
C TYR A 131 10.67 -4.10 -2.35
N CYS A 132 11.23 -2.96 -2.00
CA CYS A 132 12.60 -2.78 -1.52
C CYS A 132 13.02 -3.82 -0.46
N ALA A 133 13.97 -4.70 -0.79
CA ALA A 133 14.43 -5.79 0.07
C ALA A 133 14.97 -5.29 1.42
N ASN A 134 15.70 -4.16 1.40
CA ASN A 134 16.25 -3.57 2.63
C ASN A 134 15.14 -3.11 3.58
N LEU A 135 14.10 -2.44 3.08
CA LEU A 135 12.97 -2.03 3.92
C LEU A 135 12.17 -3.23 4.43
N ARG A 136 11.95 -4.25 3.60
CA ARG A 136 11.29 -5.49 4.04
C ARG A 136 12.06 -6.16 5.18
N LYS A 137 13.40 -6.20 5.08
CA LYS A 137 14.26 -6.73 6.15
C LYS A 137 14.11 -5.92 7.44
N HIS A 138 14.21 -4.59 7.36
CA HIS A 138 14.06 -3.72 8.53
C HIS A 138 12.68 -3.86 9.18
N LEU A 139 11.63 -3.98 8.37
CA LEU A 139 10.27 -4.23 8.86
C LEU A 139 10.17 -5.54 9.66
N LEU A 140 10.71 -6.63 9.12
CA LEU A 140 10.69 -7.94 9.79
C LEU A 140 11.54 -7.95 11.06
N GLU A 141 12.67 -7.25 11.07
CA GLU A 141 13.49 -7.08 12.29
C GLU A 141 12.79 -6.24 13.35
N ALA A 142 12.09 -5.18 12.95
CA ALA A 142 11.28 -4.38 13.86
C ALA A 142 10.11 -5.19 14.43
N ALA A 143 9.41 -5.96 13.59
CA ALA A 143 8.33 -6.83 14.01
C ALA A 143 8.77 -7.84 15.09
N LYS A 144 9.91 -8.49 14.90
CA LYS A 144 10.47 -9.40 15.90
C LYS A 144 10.74 -8.72 17.25
N ARG A 145 11.21 -7.46 17.23
CA ARG A 145 11.47 -6.71 18.49
C ARG A 145 10.19 -6.33 19.25
N HIS A 146 9.07 -6.27 18.55
CA HIS A 146 7.77 -5.88 19.09
C HIS A 146 6.77 -7.04 19.19
N ASP A 147 7.25 -8.29 19.03
CA ASP A 147 6.44 -9.52 19.06
C ASP A 147 5.30 -9.52 18.04
N VAL A 148 5.49 -8.85 16.90
CA VAL A 148 4.57 -8.86 15.79
C VAL A 148 4.97 -9.98 14.82
N GLN A 149 4.02 -10.87 14.51
CA GLN A 149 4.28 -12.02 13.66
C GLN A 149 3.74 -11.80 12.25
N PHE A 150 4.63 -11.90 11.25
CA PHE A 150 4.26 -12.01 9.85
C PHE A 150 4.16 -13.48 9.43
N LYS A 151 3.13 -13.82 8.67
CA LYS A 151 2.95 -15.18 8.14
C LYS A 151 3.95 -15.51 7.05
N GLY A 152 4.38 -14.53 6.26
CA GLY A 152 5.37 -14.73 5.20
C GLY A 152 5.42 -13.59 4.21
N ASN A 153 6.16 -13.81 3.12
CA ASN A 153 6.10 -12.99 1.94
C ASN A 153 4.87 -13.37 1.10
N ALA A 154 4.28 -12.40 0.42
CA ALA A 154 3.10 -12.61 -0.42
C ALA A 154 3.26 -11.96 -1.79
N VAL A 155 2.82 -12.66 -2.83
CA VAL A 155 2.60 -12.10 -4.16
C VAL A 155 1.22 -11.42 -4.16
N TYR A 156 1.23 -10.13 -4.43
CA TYR A 156 0.03 -9.30 -4.44
C TYR A 156 -0.55 -9.17 -5.85
N ILE A 157 -1.84 -9.48 -6.05
CA ILE A 157 -2.51 -9.14 -7.30
C ILE A 157 -3.34 -7.87 -7.12
N CYS A 158 -3.12 -6.90 -8.00
CA CYS A 158 -3.82 -5.62 -7.97
C CYS A 158 -4.97 -5.60 -8.95
N THR A 159 -6.19 -5.46 -8.47
CA THR A 159 -7.38 -5.27 -9.31
C THR A 159 -7.78 -3.80 -9.39
N GLU A 160 -8.60 -3.46 -10.37
CA GLU A 160 -9.07 -2.07 -10.55
C GLU A 160 -9.97 -1.61 -9.40
N GLY A 161 -10.84 -2.49 -8.90
CA GLY A 161 -11.93 -2.10 -8.01
C GLY A 161 -12.98 -1.20 -8.72
N PRO A 162 -13.96 -0.63 -8.01
CA PRO A 162 -14.21 -0.81 -6.57
C PRO A 162 -14.98 -2.11 -6.23
N ARG A 163 -15.44 -2.89 -7.23
CA ARG A 163 -16.08 -4.18 -6.99
C ARG A 163 -15.07 -5.23 -6.49
N PHE A 164 -15.52 -6.15 -5.69
CA PHE A 164 -14.77 -7.36 -5.39
C PHE A 164 -14.70 -8.29 -6.61
N GLU A 165 -13.77 -9.20 -6.57
CA GLU A 165 -13.53 -10.20 -7.59
C GLU A 165 -14.63 -11.27 -7.59
N THR A 166 -14.81 -11.95 -8.73
CA THR A 166 -15.63 -13.15 -8.82
C THR A 166 -14.84 -14.37 -8.38
N GLU A 167 -15.50 -15.48 -8.00
CA GLU A 167 -14.85 -16.75 -7.68
C GLU A 167 -13.99 -17.28 -8.86
N ALA A 168 -14.44 -17.07 -10.10
CA ALA A 168 -13.69 -17.45 -11.30
C ALA A 168 -12.41 -16.63 -11.47
N GLU A 169 -12.45 -15.32 -11.19
CA GLU A 169 -11.28 -14.44 -11.18
C GLU A 169 -10.30 -14.89 -10.08
N ILE A 170 -10.78 -15.18 -8.88
CA ILE A 170 -9.93 -15.66 -7.76
C ILE A 170 -9.27 -16.98 -8.11
N LYS A 171 -9.98 -17.93 -8.70
CA LYS A 171 -9.41 -19.21 -9.14
C LYS A 171 -8.27 -18.99 -10.14
N MET A 172 -8.48 -18.15 -11.14
CA MET A 172 -7.45 -17.78 -12.13
C MET A 172 -6.23 -17.13 -11.47
N MET A 173 -6.45 -16.15 -10.56
CA MET A 173 -5.38 -15.44 -9.87
C MET A 173 -4.51 -16.36 -9.01
N ARG A 174 -5.12 -17.35 -8.36
CA ARG A 174 -4.40 -18.39 -7.61
C ARG A 174 -3.52 -19.24 -8.52
N GLU A 175 -4.03 -19.65 -9.66
CA GLU A 175 -3.26 -20.41 -10.65
C GLU A 175 -2.05 -19.61 -11.18
N TRP A 176 -2.13 -18.28 -11.19
CA TRP A 176 -1.02 -17.39 -11.52
C TRP A 176 -0.04 -17.15 -10.38
N GLY A 177 -0.30 -17.73 -9.20
CA GLY A 177 0.60 -17.66 -8.05
C GLY A 177 0.37 -16.44 -7.14
N ALA A 178 -0.78 -15.77 -7.23
CA ALA A 178 -1.13 -14.72 -6.28
C ALA A 178 -1.52 -15.30 -4.91
N ASP A 179 -1.03 -14.68 -3.85
CA ASP A 179 -1.35 -15.02 -2.45
C ASP A 179 -2.43 -14.12 -1.88
N VAL A 180 -2.42 -12.84 -2.23
CA VAL A 180 -3.36 -11.84 -1.73
C VAL A 180 -3.83 -10.91 -2.83
N VAL A 181 -5.08 -10.45 -2.74
CA VAL A 181 -5.70 -9.50 -3.67
C VAL A 181 -6.02 -8.18 -2.98
N GLY A 182 -5.82 -7.09 -3.70
CA GLY A 182 -6.23 -5.77 -3.27
C GLY A 182 -6.28 -4.79 -4.44
N MET A 183 -6.45 -3.51 -4.15
CA MET A 183 -6.82 -2.54 -5.20
C MET A 183 -5.87 -1.33 -5.26
N THR A 184 -4.74 -1.30 -4.53
CA THR A 184 -4.00 -0.03 -4.32
C THR A 184 -2.50 -0.09 -4.50
N SER A 185 -1.85 -1.26 -4.42
CA SER A 185 -0.38 -1.33 -4.48
C SER A 185 0.18 -0.98 -5.86
N VAL A 186 -0.61 -1.16 -6.92
CA VAL A 186 -0.27 -0.72 -8.28
C VAL A 186 -1.24 0.39 -8.69
N PRO A 187 -0.76 1.53 -9.19
CA PRO A 187 0.61 1.85 -9.63
C PRO A 187 1.54 2.39 -8.54
N GLU A 188 1.13 2.43 -7.26
CA GLU A 188 1.90 3.09 -6.20
C GLU A 188 3.36 2.62 -6.12
N VAL A 189 3.59 1.31 -6.11
CA VAL A 189 4.94 0.73 -6.06
C VAL A 189 5.76 1.05 -7.33
N VAL A 190 5.12 1.03 -8.49
CA VAL A 190 5.78 1.34 -9.79
C VAL A 190 6.22 2.79 -9.81
N LEU A 191 5.32 3.72 -9.48
CA LEU A 191 5.60 5.15 -9.41
C LEU A 191 6.66 5.49 -8.35
N ALA A 192 6.65 4.80 -7.19
CA ALA A 192 7.71 4.94 -6.19
C ALA A 192 9.07 4.56 -6.77
N LYS A 193 9.14 3.46 -7.51
CA LYS A 193 10.36 2.96 -8.16
C LYS A 193 10.88 3.93 -9.23
N GLU A 194 9.99 4.52 -10.05
CA GLU A 194 10.35 5.55 -11.04
C GLU A 194 10.97 6.79 -10.40
N LEU A 195 10.52 7.17 -9.20
CA LEU A 195 11.08 8.29 -8.44
C LEU A 195 12.33 7.93 -7.63
N GLY A 196 12.80 6.69 -7.70
CA GLY A 196 13.95 6.20 -6.93
C GLY A 196 13.67 6.07 -5.43
N LEU A 197 12.40 5.96 -5.04
CA LEU A 197 11.99 5.79 -3.65
C LEU A 197 12.00 4.31 -3.28
N CYS A 198 12.56 4.01 -2.11
CA CYS A 198 12.54 2.66 -1.55
C CYS A 198 11.16 2.42 -0.91
N TYR A 199 10.41 1.45 -1.43
CA TYR A 199 9.02 1.22 -1.04
C TYR A 199 8.83 -0.21 -0.53
N ALA A 200 8.22 -0.37 0.64
CA ALA A 200 7.79 -1.67 1.18
C ALA A 200 6.33 -1.59 1.63
N SER A 201 5.60 -2.68 1.52
CA SER A 201 4.19 -2.73 1.88
C SER A 201 3.85 -3.95 2.73
N VAL A 202 2.96 -3.73 3.69
CA VAL A 202 2.35 -4.77 4.53
C VAL A 202 0.92 -4.98 4.05
N GLY A 203 0.59 -6.24 3.76
CA GLY A 203 -0.78 -6.69 3.58
C GLY A 203 -1.38 -7.12 4.91
N PHE A 204 -2.53 -6.56 5.25
CA PHE A 204 -3.36 -7.02 6.35
C PHE A 204 -4.55 -7.79 5.80
N VAL A 205 -4.62 -9.08 6.08
CA VAL A 205 -5.70 -9.96 5.59
C VAL A 205 -6.98 -9.67 6.36
N VAL A 206 -7.93 -9.01 5.70
CA VAL A 206 -9.21 -8.61 6.30
C VAL A 206 -10.32 -9.63 6.04
N ASN A 207 -10.19 -10.44 4.99
CA ASN A 207 -11.13 -11.51 4.61
C ASN A 207 -10.42 -12.56 3.75
N MET A 208 -11.03 -13.73 3.63
CA MET A 208 -10.71 -14.66 2.55
C MET A 208 -11.36 -14.15 1.25
N ALA A 209 -10.66 -14.30 0.11
CA ALA A 209 -11.20 -13.89 -1.18
C ALA A 209 -12.44 -14.72 -1.59
N PRO A 210 -13.30 -14.24 -2.51
CA PRO A 210 -14.50 -14.97 -2.94
C PRO A 210 -14.20 -16.40 -3.38
N GLY A 211 -14.98 -17.36 -2.92
CA GLY A 211 -14.82 -18.79 -3.21
C GLY A 211 -13.71 -19.49 -2.42
N MET A 212 -13.03 -18.80 -1.48
CA MET A 212 -12.01 -19.39 -0.60
C MET A 212 -12.62 -19.93 0.71
N ASP A 213 -13.71 -19.37 1.16
CA ASP A 213 -14.50 -19.82 2.31
C ASP A 213 -16.00 -19.83 1.96
N SER A 214 -16.85 -20.25 2.91
CA SER A 214 -18.26 -20.56 2.65
C SER A 214 -19.21 -19.37 2.78
N GLY A 215 -18.76 -18.13 2.59
CA GLY A 215 -19.66 -16.98 2.77
C GLY A 215 -19.36 -15.76 1.91
N PRO A 216 -20.36 -14.88 1.70
CA PRO A 216 -20.16 -13.60 1.04
C PRO A 216 -19.30 -12.67 1.90
N ILE A 217 -18.46 -11.84 1.26
CA ILE A 217 -17.71 -10.80 1.95
C ILE A 217 -18.69 -9.81 2.58
N GLN A 218 -18.61 -9.64 3.90
CA GLN A 218 -19.42 -8.66 4.63
C GLN A 218 -18.54 -7.43 4.93
N LEU A 219 -18.95 -6.27 4.43
CA LEU A 219 -18.21 -5.01 4.62
C LEU A 219 -18.11 -4.61 6.10
N GLU A 220 -19.17 -4.89 6.89
CA GLU A 220 -19.18 -4.68 8.33
C GLU A 220 -18.09 -5.49 9.03
N SER A 221 -17.89 -6.75 8.62
CA SER A 221 -16.85 -7.63 9.18
C SER A 221 -15.42 -7.10 8.88
N ILE A 222 -15.21 -6.47 7.72
CA ILE A 222 -13.95 -5.81 7.39
C ILE A 222 -13.71 -4.64 8.34
N GLY A 223 -14.72 -3.79 8.56
CA GLY A 223 -14.64 -2.65 9.48
C GLY A 223 -14.35 -3.08 10.92
N GLU A 224 -15.01 -4.10 11.41
CA GLU A 224 -14.77 -4.66 12.75
C GLU A 224 -13.37 -5.27 12.87
N MET A 225 -12.90 -5.98 11.85
CA MET A 225 -11.57 -6.56 11.82
C MET A 225 -10.48 -5.47 11.88
N LEU A 226 -10.64 -4.40 11.10
CA LEU A 226 -9.73 -3.26 11.13
C LEU A 226 -9.74 -2.55 12.50
N ALA A 227 -10.91 -2.40 13.12
CA ALA A 227 -11.03 -1.78 14.45
C ALA A 227 -10.32 -2.60 15.54
N ARG A 228 -10.47 -3.93 15.53
CA ARG A 228 -9.81 -4.85 16.50
C ARG A 228 -8.28 -4.86 16.37
N ASN A 229 -7.74 -4.51 15.23
CA ASN A 229 -6.30 -4.54 14.99
C ASN A 229 -5.61 -3.17 15.05
N LYS A 230 -6.38 -2.08 15.32
CA LYS A 230 -5.79 -0.76 15.63
C LYS A 230 -4.92 -0.74 16.89
N GLU A 231 -5.13 -1.70 17.80
CA GLU A 231 -4.41 -1.80 19.07
C GLU A 231 -3.16 -2.69 19.00
N LYS A 232 -2.91 -3.37 17.87
CA LYS A 232 -1.72 -4.20 17.62
C LYS A 232 -0.70 -3.44 16.76
#